data_e23f33cad8319114f93b6ad61731ae6b
#
_entry.id   e23f33cad8319114f93b6ad61731ae6b
#
_cell.length_a   1.000
_cell.length_b   1.000
_cell.length_c   1.000
_cell.angle_alpha   90.00
_cell.angle_beta   90.00
_cell.angle_gamma   90.00
#
_symmetry.space_group_name_H-M   'P 1'
#
loop_
_entity.id
_entity.type
_entity.pdbx_description
1 polymer ?
#
loop_
_entity_poly.entity_id
_entity_poly.type
_entity_poly.pdbx_seq_one_letter_code
_entity_poly.pdbx_strand_id
1 'polypeptide(L)'
;MQTHENYKSSGIQWISAIPKHWDAQRAKWLFERKERTPRPEDGVVTAFRDGQVTLRTNRRTEGFTNAIQEHGYQGIRKGDLVIHAMDAFAGAIGVSESDGKSTPVYAACVPRGEYPVNSYYYAYLLRYMAHSGYIESLSKGIRERSTDFRFAEFREQVLPIPPKDEQDRIVNVLDRKADEINTAIEKKQRLIELLQEQKSILINRAVTNGLNLKAPMRKDGVSWADRFPEHWSIKY
;
A
#
# COMPACT_ATOMS: atom_id res chain seq x y z
N MET A 1 18.63 0.90 16.45
CA MET A 1 18.86 -0.40 15.81
C MET A 1 20.17 -0.93 16.35
N GLN A 2 20.19 -2.10 17.00
CA GLN A 2 21.44 -2.76 17.36
C GLN A 2 22.09 -3.25 16.07
N THR A 3 23.32 -2.84 15.82
CA THR A 3 24.16 -3.38 14.74
C THR A 3 24.52 -4.81 15.12
N HIS A 4 24.09 -5.79 14.33
CA HIS A 4 24.49 -7.17 14.52
C HIS A 4 25.99 -7.30 14.16
N GLU A 5 26.84 -7.49 15.16
CA GLU A 5 28.30 -7.66 14.98
C GLU A 5 28.69 -8.93 14.20
N ASN A 6 27.73 -9.81 13.91
CA ASN A 6 27.95 -11.09 13.28
C ASN A 6 27.03 -11.37 12.11
N TYR A 7 27.45 -10.99 10.90
CA TYR A 7 26.78 -11.31 9.65
C TYR A 7 27.48 -12.48 8.93
N LYS A 8 26.72 -13.21 8.10
CA LYS A 8 27.22 -14.20 7.14
C LYS A 8 26.73 -13.83 5.73
N SER A 9 27.44 -14.30 4.69
CA SER A 9 26.94 -14.24 3.33
C SER A 9 25.58 -14.93 3.26
N SER A 10 24.59 -14.28 2.68
CA SER A 10 23.23 -14.81 2.64
C SER A 10 23.05 -15.94 1.62
N GLY A 11 23.86 -15.96 0.57
CA GLY A 11 23.62 -16.79 -0.63
C GLY A 11 22.37 -16.36 -1.42
N ILE A 12 21.76 -15.21 -1.09
CA ILE A 12 20.54 -14.67 -1.71
C ILE A 12 20.95 -13.55 -2.67
N GLN A 13 20.46 -13.60 -3.93
CA GLN A 13 20.91 -12.68 -4.99
C GLN A 13 20.66 -11.20 -4.67
N TRP A 14 19.61 -10.87 -3.93
CA TRP A 14 19.18 -9.51 -3.63
C TRP A 14 19.51 -9.03 -2.21
N ILE A 15 20.09 -9.92 -1.36
CA ILE A 15 20.60 -9.58 -0.03
C ILE A 15 22.03 -10.13 0.09
N SER A 16 23.01 -9.26 0.27
CA SER A 16 24.41 -9.67 0.37
C SER A 16 24.75 -10.43 1.67
N ALA A 17 24.16 -10.00 2.79
CA ALA A 17 24.43 -10.57 4.11
C ALA A 17 23.20 -10.62 4.99
N ILE A 18 23.13 -11.65 5.85
CA ILE A 18 22.11 -11.82 6.89
C ILE A 18 22.78 -12.08 8.24
N PRO A 19 22.12 -11.85 9.38
CA PRO A 19 22.65 -12.25 10.69
C PRO A 19 23.03 -13.73 10.71
N LYS A 20 24.12 -14.10 11.39
CA LYS A 20 24.63 -15.48 11.39
C LYS A 20 23.64 -16.52 11.87
N HIS A 21 22.76 -16.15 12.80
CA HIS A 21 21.74 -17.03 13.39
C HIS A 21 20.47 -17.17 12.54
N TRP A 22 20.35 -16.40 11.44
CA TRP A 22 19.25 -16.56 10.50
C TRP A 22 19.58 -17.68 9.51
N ASP A 23 18.55 -18.44 9.13
CA ASP A 23 18.62 -19.39 8.03
C ASP A 23 18.09 -18.77 6.74
N ALA A 24 18.24 -19.49 5.63
CA ALA A 24 17.69 -19.13 4.33
C ALA A 24 17.22 -20.38 3.60
N GLN A 25 16.03 -20.30 3.00
CA GLN A 25 15.44 -21.42 2.26
C GLN A 25 14.62 -20.91 1.08
N ARG A 26 14.37 -21.80 0.11
CA ARG A 26 13.45 -21.50 -0.98
C ARG A 26 12.01 -21.36 -0.46
N ALA A 27 11.27 -20.42 -1.01
CA ALA A 27 9.89 -20.13 -0.61
C ALA A 27 8.97 -21.36 -0.65
N LYS A 28 9.24 -22.34 -1.52
CA LYS A 28 8.49 -23.60 -1.59
C LYS A 28 8.54 -24.46 -0.31
N TRP A 29 9.55 -24.27 0.54
CA TRP A 29 9.64 -24.93 1.83
C TRP A 29 8.94 -24.17 2.95
N LEU A 30 8.72 -22.87 2.75
CA LEU A 30 8.04 -21.99 3.70
C LEU A 30 6.55 -21.95 3.43
N PHE A 31 6.15 -21.91 2.16
CA PHE A 31 4.78 -21.71 1.72
C PHE A 31 4.30 -22.77 0.74
N GLU A 32 3.02 -23.06 0.80
CA GLU A 32 2.32 -23.80 -0.24
C GLU A 32 1.20 -22.93 -0.83
N ARG A 33 0.94 -23.08 -2.12
CA ARG A 33 -0.23 -22.48 -2.76
C ARG A 33 -1.47 -23.28 -2.42
N LYS A 34 -2.54 -22.61 -2.01
CA LYS A 34 -3.86 -23.20 -1.82
C LYS A 34 -4.76 -22.82 -2.98
N GLU A 35 -5.30 -23.84 -3.62
CA GLU A 35 -6.36 -23.71 -4.62
C GLU A 35 -7.67 -24.17 -3.96
N ARG A 36 -8.50 -23.19 -3.58
CA ARG A 36 -9.78 -23.44 -2.92
C ARG A 36 -10.92 -23.03 -3.85
N THR A 37 -11.96 -23.83 -3.91
CA THR A 37 -13.21 -23.43 -4.55
C THR A 37 -13.80 -22.22 -3.82
N PRO A 38 -14.18 -21.14 -4.52
CA PRO A 38 -14.89 -20.02 -3.91
C PRO A 38 -16.23 -20.48 -3.30
N ARG A 39 -16.63 -19.83 -2.22
CA ARG A 39 -17.97 -19.99 -1.64
C ARG A 39 -18.95 -19.07 -2.36
N PRO A 40 -20.26 -19.36 -2.34
CA PRO A 40 -21.26 -18.50 -2.98
C PRO A 40 -21.26 -17.05 -2.45
N GLU A 41 -21.00 -16.88 -1.14
CA GLU A 41 -20.95 -15.59 -0.44
C GLU A 41 -19.63 -14.83 -0.63
N ASP A 42 -18.62 -15.45 -1.23
CA ASP A 42 -17.30 -14.83 -1.35
C ASP A 42 -17.34 -13.59 -2.25
N GLY A 43 -17.08 -12.41 -1.67
CA GLY A 43 -16.81 -11.17 -2.37
C GLY A 43 -15.43 -11.16 -3.02
N VAL A 44 -15.18 -10.23 -3.92
CA VAL A 44 -13.89 -10.14 -4.62
C VAL A 44 -12.84 -9.51 -3.72
N VAL A 45 -11.77 -10.25 -3.41
CA VAL A 45 -10.57 -9.77 -2.74
C VAL A 45 -9.59 -9.22 -3.77
N THR A 46 -8.99 -8.08 -3.44
CA THR A 46 -7.98 -7.41 -4.28
C THR A 46 -6.74 -7.12 -3.45
N ALA A 47 -5.56 -7.42 -4.00
CA ALA A 47 -4.29 -6.94 -3.47
C ALA A 47 -3.97 -5.59 -4.12
N PHE A 48 -3.86 -4.57 -3.29
CA PHE A 48 -3.53 -3.21 -3.71
C PHE A 48 -2.02 -2.99 -3.69
N ARG A 49 -1.52 -2.03 -4.46
CA ARG A 49 -0.07 -1.75 -4.59
C ARG A 49 0.57 -1.22 -3.30
N ASP A 50 -0.22 -0.71 -2.38
CA ASP A 50 0.23 -0.35 -1.02
C ASP A 50 0.40 -1.55 -0.08
N GLY A 51 0.06 -2.76 -0.55
CA GLY A 51 0.21 -4.02 0.18
C GLY A 51 -1.01 -4.44 0.97
N GLN A 52 -2.08 -3.63 0.99
CA GLN A 52 -3.33 -4.07 1.60
C GLN A 52 -4.02 -5.12 0.72
N VAL A 53 -4.49 -6.19 1.34
CA VAL A 53 -5.29 -7.25 0.69
C VAL A 53 -6.60 -7.38 1.42
N THR A 54 -7.67 -6.92 0.78
CA THR A 54 -8.99 -6.86 1.40
C THR A 54 -10.09 -6.98 0.35
N LEU A 55 -11.36 -7.06 0.77
CA LEU A 55 -12.49 -6.98 -0.14
C LEU A 55 -12.39 -5.69 -0.97
N ARG A 56 -12.62 -5.80 -2.27
CA ARG A 56 -12.59 -4.66 -3.20
C ARG A 56 -13.52 -3.54 -2.74
N THR A 57 -14.70 -3.89 -2.25
CA THR A 57 -15.72 -2.98 -1.75
C THR A 57 -15.29 -2.15 -0.55
N ASN A 58 -14.26 -2.59 0.20
CA ASN A 58 -13.74 -1.82 1.35
C ASN A 58 -12.97 -0.56 0.93
N ARG A 59 -12.52 -0.47 -0.33
CA ARG A 59 -11.70 0.64 -0.83
C ARG A 59 -12.28 1.34 -2.04
N ARG A 60 -13.12 0.66 -2.80
CA ARG A 60 -13.61 1.18 -4.09
C ARG A 60 -14.94 0.52 -4.41
N THR A 61 -15.94 1.34 -4.67
CA THR A 61 -17.29 0.91 -5.10
C THR A 61 -17.51 1.06 -6.60
N GLU A 62 -16.66 1.86 -7.28
CA GLU A 62 -16.75 2.18 -8.70
C GLU A 62 -15.40 2.01 -9.42
N GLY A 63 -15.44 2.07 -10.75
CA GLY A 63 -14.24 2.09 -11.60
C GLY A 63 -13.53 0.73 -11.74
N PHE A 64 -14.28 -0.38 -11.65
CA PHE A 64 -13.77 -1.72 -11.96
C PHE A 64 -14.74 -2.49 -12.84
N THR A 65 -14.18 -3.40 -13.64
CA THR A 65 -14.97 -4.30 -14.47
C THR A 65 -15.31 -5.56 -13.67
N ASN A 66 -16.58 -5.88 -13.57
CA ASN A 66 -17.02 -7.20 -13.09
C ASN A 66 -16.93 -8.19 -14.24
N ALA A 67 -16.29 -9.33 -14.00
CA ALA A 67 -16.32 -10.42 -14.96
C ALA A 67 -17.76 -10.96 -15.07
N ILE A 68 -18.26 -11.10 -16.30
CA ILE A 68 -19.58 -11.69 -16.57
C ILE A 68 -19.60 -13.17 -16.17
N GLN A 69 -18.44 -13.85 -16.29
CA GLN A 69 -18.24 -15.23 -15.88
C GLN A 69 -16.95 -15.34 -15.05
N GLU A 70 -17.05 -15.97 -13.88
CA GLU A 70 -15.95 -16.10 -12.93
C GLU A 70 -15.17 -17.40 -13.16
N HIS A 71 -14.71 -17.63 -14.39
CA HIS A 71 -13.93 -18.83 -14.71
C HIS A 71 -12.60 -18.85 -13.95
N GLY A 72 -12.33 -19.97 -13.26
CA GLY A 72 -11.06 -20.20 -12.56
C GLY A 72 -10.84 -19.34 -11.32
N TYR A 73 -11.86 -18.68 -10.79
CA TYR A 73 -11.74 -17.98 -9.51
C TYR A 73 -11.38 -18.96 -8.40
N GLN A 74 -10.59 -18.47 -7.44
CA GLN A 74 -10.12 -19.23 -6.29
C GLN A 74 -10.49 -18.54 -4.99
N GLY A 75 -10.74 -19.33 -3.93
CA GLY A 75 -11.05 -18.82 -2.61
C GLY A 75 -9.79 -18.29 -1.92
N ILE A 76 -9.88 -17.07 -1.42
CA ILE A 76 -8.91 -16.43 -0.52
C ILE A 76 -9.48 -16.48 0.90
N ARG A 77 -8.60 -16.68 1.89
CA ARG A 77 -9.01 -16.65 3.30
C ARG A 77 -8.15 -15.67 4.06
N LYS A 78 -8.73 -15.10 5.11
CA LYS A 78 -8.02 -14.24 6.05
C LYS A 78 -6.76 -14.93 6.56
N GLY A 79 -5.63 -14.22 6.52
CA GLY A 79 -4.32 -14.75 6.90
C GLY A 79 -3.51 -15.35 5.75
N ASP A 80 -4.11 -15.59 4.56
CA ASP A 80 -3.35 -16.00 3.39
C ASP A 80 -2.38 -14.90 2.96
N LEU A 81 -1.14 -15.26 2.65
CA LEU A 81 -0.22 -14.38 1.91
C LEU A 81 -0.65 -14.41 0.44
N VAL A 82 -1.07 -13.26 -0.07
CA VAL A 82 -1.63 -13.12 -1.41
C VAL A 82 -0.67 -12.33 -2.29
N ILE A 83 -0.36 -12.89 -3.47
CA ILE A 83 0.51 -12.29 -4.48
C ILE A 83 -0.29 -12.05 -5.75
N HIS A 84 -0.38 -10.82 -6.22
CA HIS A 84 -0.95 -10.50 -7.53
C HIS A 84 0.14 -10.56 -8.59
N ALA A 85 0.16 -11.61 -9.42
CA ALA A 85 1.28 -11.90 -10.32
C ALA A 85 1.65 -10.73 -11.24
N MET A 86 0.67 -10.02 -11.78
CA MET A 86 0.90 -8.93 -12.74
C MET A 86 1.35 -7.62 -12.08
N ASP A 87 0.88 -7.33 -10.86
CA ASP A 87 1.19 -6.10 -10.12
C ASP A 87 2.16 -6.32 -8.95
N ALA A 88 2.77 -7.52 -8.86
CA ALA A 88 3.73 -7.84 -7.82
C ALA A 88 4.91 -6.86 -7.79
N PHE A 89 5.41 -6.45 -8.97
CA PHE A 89 6.48 -5.46 -9.11
C PHE A 89 6.14 -4.11 -8.47
N ALA A 90 4.87 -3.75 -8.47
CA ALA A 90 4.37 -2.50 -7.88
C ALA A 90 3.95 -2.66 -6.40
N GLY A 91 4.22 -3.82 -5.78
CA GLY A 91 3.96 -4.05 -4.37
C GLY A 91 2.57 -4.64 -4.04
N ALA A 92 1.81 -5.13 -5.02
CA ALA A 92 0.52 -5.77 -4.79
C ALA A 92 0.68 -7.18 -4.17
N ILE A 93 1.25 -7.21 -2.97
CA ILE A 93 1.55 -8.39 -2.16
C ILE A 93 1.22 -8.07 -0.71
N GLY A 94 0.42 -8.90 -0.05
CA GLY A 94 0.04 -8.68 1.34
C GLY A 94 -0.65 -9.88 1.96
N VAL A 95 -1.03 -9.75 3.22
CA VAL A 95 -1.81 -10.76 3.94
C VAL A 95 -3.29 -10.38 3.88
N SER A 96 -4.14 -11.32 3.49
CA SER A 96 -5.57 -11.04 3.36
C SER A 96 -6.22 -10.76 4.72
N GLU A 97 -6.92 -9.63 4.80
CA GLU A 97 -7.72 -9.22 5.96
C GLU A 97 -9.13 -9.82 5.92
N SER A 98 -9.53 -10.39 4.77
CA SER A 98 -10.89 -10.83 4.50
C SER A 98 -10.92 -12.20 3.85
N ASP A 99 -11.99 -12.95 4.10
CA ASP A 99 -12.39 -14.07 3.26
C ASP A 99 -13.01 -13.54 1.97
N GLY A 100 -12.82 -14.29 0.87
CA GLY A 100 -13.40 -13.95 -0.40
C GLY A 100 -12.83 -14.78 -1.54
N LYS A 101 -12.94 -14.27 -2.77
CA LYS A 101 -12.46 -14.91 -4.00
C LYS A 101 -11.60 -13.96 -4.82
N SER A 102 -10.73 -14.51 -5.65
CA SER A 102 -9.91 -13.76 -6.60
C SER A 102 -9.74 -14.49 -7.92
N THR A 103 -9.32 -13.77 -8.95
CA THR A 103 -9.00 -14.33 -10.27
C THR A 103 -7.78 -15.26 -10.20
N PRO A 104 -7.53 -16.12 -11.21
CA PRO A 104 -6.37 -17.01 -11.27
C PRO A 104 -5.00 -16.31 -11.29
N VAL A 105 -4.98 -15.00 -11.53
CA VAL A 105 -3.77 -14.19 -11.52
C VAL A 105 -3.16 -14.07 -10.12
N TYR A 106 -3.95 -14.32 -9.08
CA TYR A 106 -3.51 -14.30 -7.69
C TYR A 106 -2.95 -15.67 -7.26
N ALA A 107 -2.02 -15.65 -6.33
CA ALA A 107 -1.61 -16.83 -5.59
C ALA A 107 -1.95 -16.64 -4.11
N ALA A 108 -2.77 -17.53 -3.56
CA ALA A 108 -3.03 -17.65 -2.14
C ALA A 108 -2.01 -18.61 -1.53
N CYS A 109 -1.16 -18.12 -0.65
CA CYS A 109 -0.07 -18.90 -0.05
C CYS A 109 -0.28 -19.03 1.45
N VAL A 110 -0.09 -20.24 1.97
CA VAL A 110 -0.15 -20.52 3.42
C VAL A 110 1.15 -21.12 3.91
N PRO A 111 1.53 -20.89 5.17
CA PRO A 111 2.70 -21.56 5.76
C PRO A 111 2.56 -23.07 5.74
N ARG A 112 3.66 -23.78 5.41
CA ARG A 112 3.71 -25.26 5.45
C ARG A 112 3.79 -25.83 6.87
N GLY A 113 4.30 -25.05 7.84
CA GLY A 113 4.46 -25.45 9.22
C GLY A 113 5.82 -26.10 9.56
N GLU A 114 6.66 -26.36 8.56
CA GLU A 114 8.01 -26.93 8.77
C GLU A 114 9.00 -25.89 9.32
N TYR A 115 8.80 -24.63 8.97
CA TYR A 115 9.61 -23.49 9.42
C TYR A 115 8.75 -22.45 10.12
N PRO A 116 9.35 -21.64 11.01
CA PRO A 116 8.63 -20.53 11.64
C PRO A 116 8.31 -19.46 10.57
N VAL A 117 7.02 -19.20 10.33
CA VAL A 117 6.57 -18.24 9.34
C VAL A 117 5.58 -17.27 9.96
N ASN A 118 5.87 -15.98 9.84
CA ASN A 118 4.91 -14.89 9.98
C ASN A 118 4.60 -14.34 8.58
N SER A 119 3.38 -14.56 8.08
CA SER A 119 2.97 -14.12 6.74
C SER A 119 3.14 -12.61 6.53
N TYR A 120 2.97 -11.78 7.57
CA TYR A 120 3.16 -10.33 7.51
C TYR A 120 4.63 -9.94 7.31
N TYR A 121 5.56 -10.65 7.99
CA TYR A 121 6.99 -10.46 7.77
C TYR A 121 7.36 -10.71 6.31
N TYR A 122 6.86 -11.82 5.74
CA TYR A 122 7.13 -12.14 4.34
C TYR A 122 6.40 -11.23 3.35
N ALA A 123 5.23 -10.71 3.70
CA ALA A 123 4.57 -9.67 2.91
C ALA A 123 5.45 -8.41 2.81
N TYR A 124 6.00 -7.92 3.93
CA TYR A 124 6.95 -6.80 3.96
C TYR A 124 8.21 -7.10 3.14
N LEU A 125 8.77 -8.30 3.31
CA LEU A 125 9.97 -8.73 2.61
C LEU A 125 9.77 -8.75 1.09
N LEU A 126 8.67 -9.35 0.62
CA LEU A 126 8.34 -9.41 -0.80
C LEU A 126 8.04 -8.04 -1.40
N ARG A 127 7.41 -7.14 -0.63
CA ARG A 127 7.23 -5.76 -1.05
C ARG A 127 8.56 -5.01 -1.15
N TYR A 128 9.50 -5.26 -0.25
CA TYR A 128 10.85 -4.74 -0.40
C TYR A 128 11.51 -5.25 -1.67
N MET A 129 11.40 -6.55 -1.99
CA MET A 129 11.89 -7.13 -3.25
C MET A 129 11.24 -6.46 -4.48
N ALA A 130 9.95 -6.11 -4.40
CA ALA A 130 9.23 -5.39 -5.45
C ALA A 130 9.81 -3.98 -5.64
N HIS A 131 9.88 -3.20 -4.57
CA HIS A 131 10.32 -1.80 -4.61
C HIS A 131 11.83 -1.63 -4.91
N SER A 132 12.64 -2.66 -4.63
CA SER A 132 14.05 -2.69 -5.04
C SER A 132 14.26 -3.01 -6.53
N GLY A 133 13.19 -3.30 -7.28
CA GLY A 133 13.26 -3.71 -8.68
C GLY A 133 13.65 -5.18 -8.90
N TYR A 134 13.87 -5.95 -7.82
CA TYR A 134 14.28 -7.34 -7.97
C TYR A 134 13.19 -8.20 -8.61
N ILE A 135 11.93 -8.06 -8.19
CA ILE A 135 10.81 -8.80 -8.80
C ILE A 135 10.69 -8.45 -10.29
N GLU A 136 10.87 -7.20 -10.66
CA GLU A 136 10.85 -6.77 -12.07
C GLU A 136 11.98 -7.41 -12.87
N SER A 137 13.18 -7.54 -12.29
CA SER A 137 14.32 -8.20 -12.94
C SER A 137 14.12 -9.69 -13.23
N LEU A 138 13.19 -10.35 -12.50
CA LEU A 138 12.85 -11.76 -12.73
C LEU A 138 11.87 -11.95 -13.90
N SER A 139 11.28 -10.88 -14.41
CA SER A 139 10.27 -10.97 -15.49
C SER A 139 10.94 -11.37 -16.81
N LYS A 140 10.39 -12.41 -17.41
CA LYS A 140 10.79 -12.87 -18.75
C LYS A 140 9.85 -12.24 -19.80
N GLY A 141 10.24 -11.09 -20.39
CA GLY A 141 9.50 -10.56 -21.54
C GLY A 141 9.35 -9.04 -21.61
N ILE A 142 9.12 -8.54 -22.82
CA ILE A 142 9.04 -7.13 -23.20
C ILE A 142 7.61 -6.62 -22.96
N ARG A 143 7.15 -6.56 -21.73
CA ARG A 143 5.94 -5.79 -21.40
C ARG A 143 6.31 -4.76 -20.34
N GLU A 144 6.48 -3.53 -20.80
CA GLU A 144 6.50 -2.40 -19.90
C GLU A 144 5.26 -2.44 -19.00
N ARG A 145 5.46 -2.48 -17.68
CA ARG A 145 4.44 -2.37 -16.62
C ARG A 145 3.61 -3.62 -16.26
N SER A 146 4.06 -4.84 -16.57
CA SER A 146 3.48 -6.02 -15.93
C SER A 146 4.54 -7.10 -15.74
N THR A 147 4.57 -7.68 -14.55
CA THR A 147 5.36 -8.88 -14.26
C THR A 147 4.48 -10.12 -14.41
N ASP A 148 5.09 -11.28 -14.58
CA ASP A 148 4.41 -12.57 -14.44
C ASP A 148 5.01 -13.32 -13.24
N PHE A 149 5.04 -12.63 -12.09
CA PHE A 149 5.57 -13.19 -10.84
C PHE A 149 4.53 -14.11 -10.20
N ARG A 150 4.35 -15.27 -10.83
CA ARG A 150 3.44 -16.32 -10.36
C ARG A 150 4.04 -17.11 -9.22
N PHE A 151 3.24 -18.01 -8.65
CA PHE A 151 3.73 -18.94 -7.62
C PHE A 151 4.93 -19.78 -8.07
N ALA A 152 5.04 -20.11 -9.37
CA ALA A 152 6.16 -20.84 -9.93
C ALA A 152 7.50 -20.09 -9.78
N GLU A 153 7.49 -18.78 -9.97
CA GLU A 153 8.65 -17.91 -9.79
C GLU A 153 8.89 -17.63 -8.30
N PHE A 154 7.82 -17.37 -7.53
CA PHE A 154 7.92 -17.14 -6.09
C PHE A 154 8.50 -18.33 -5.35
N ARG A 155 8.04 -19.54 -5.61
CA ARG A 155 8.47 -20.77 -4.92
C ARG A 155 9.97 -21.07 -4.99
N GLU A 156 10.65 -20.58 -6.02
CA GLU A 156 12.09 -20.77 -6.22
C GLU A 156 12.95 -19.66 -5.59
N GLN A 157 12.33 -18.56 -5.11
CA GLN A 157 13.07 -17.48 -4.44
C GLN A 157 13.62 -17.96 -3.11
N VAL A 158 14.87 -17.65 -2.84
CA VAL A 158 15.51 -17.90 -1.55
C VAL A 158 15.17 -16.73 -0.62
N LEU A 159 14.59 -17.04 0.52
CA LEU A 159 14.13 -16.09 1.51
C LEU A 159 14.87 -16.31 2.84
N PRO A 160 15.23 -15.25 3.57
CA PRO A 160 15.81 -15.38 4.90
C PRO A 160 14.74 -15.83 5.91
N ILE A 161 15.18 -16.60 6.91
CA ILE A 161 14.32 -17.13 7.98
C ILE A 161 14.86 -16.65 9.33
N PRO A 162 14.43 -15.48 9.80
CA PRO A 162 14.66 -15.09 11.20
C PRO A 162 13.94 -16.03 12.17
N PRO A 163 14.38 -16.16 13.42
CA PRO A 163 13.57 -16.74 14.49
C PRO A 163 12.17 -16.10 14.55
N LYS A 164 11.14 -16.89 14.96
CA LYS A 164 9.74 -16.43 14.93
C LYS A 164 9.51 -15.14 15.73
N ASP A 165 10.13 -15.05 16.89
CA ASP A 165 10.05 -13.87 17.75
C ASP A 165 10.69 -12.62 17.14
N GLU A 166 11.75 -12.79 16.32
CA GLU A 166 12.33 -11.69 15.56
C GLU A 166 11.43 -11.24 14.41
N GLN A 167 10.83 -12.19 13.67
CA GLN A 167 9.84 -11.87 12.64
C GLN A 167 8.70 -11.02 13.24
N ASP A 168 8.15 -11.45 14.38
CA ASP A 168 7.05 -10.77 15.06
C ASP A 168 7.47 -9.37 15.55
N ARG A 169 8.68 -9.23 16.10
CA ARG A 169 9.22 -7.93 16.51
C ARG A 169 9.44 -7.00 15.32
N ILE A 170 9.94 -7.51 14.19
CA ILE A 170 10.13 -6.72 12.97
C ILE A 170 8.78 -6.21 12.47
N VAL A 171 7.76 -7.08 12.37
CA VAL A 171 6.40 -6.69 11.96
C VAL A 171 5.87 -5.59 12.87
N ASN A 172 5.90 -5.80 14.19
CA ASN A 172 5.40 -4.81 15.17
C ASN A 172 6.09 -3.43 15.04
N VAL A 173 7.41 -3.42 14.76
CA VAL A 173 8.13 -2.17 14.55
C VAL A 173 7.72 -1.50 13.24
N LEU A 174 7.57 -2.27 12.15
CA LEU A 174 7.17 -1.76 10.85
C LEU A 174 5.75 -1.21 10.87
N ASP A 175 4.80 -1.96 11.47
CA ASP A 175 3.40 -1.54 11.61
C ASP A 175 3.30 -0.22 12.38
N ARG A 176 3.94 -0.14 13.55
CA ARG A 176 3.97 1.11 14.33
C ARG A 176 4.56 2.27 13.54
N LYS A 177 5.63 2.04 12.78
CA LYS A 177 6.23 3.10 11.96
C LYS A 177 5.34 3.51 10.80
N ALA A 178 4.64 2.57 10.17
CA ALA A 178 3.65 2.86 9.15
C ALA A 178 2.51 3.72 9.72
N ASP A 179 1.98 3.40 10.89
CA ASP A 179 0.92 4.17 11.56
C ASP A 179 1.38 5.58 11.93
N GLU A 180 2.61 5.72 12.48
CA GLU A 180 3.21 7.03 12.79
C GLU A 180 3.30 7.90 11.52
N ILE A 181 3.75 7.30 10.39
CA ILE A 181 3.88 8.00 9.09
C ILE A 181 2.50 8.37 8.55
N ASN A 182 1.54 7.46 8.55
CA ASN A 182 0.19 7.70 8.06
C ASN A 182 -0.48 8.84 8.86
N THR A 183 -0.38 8.80 10.18
CA THR A 183 -0.87 9.88 11.05
C THR A 183 -0.21 11.23 10.72
N ALA A 184 1.08 11.25 10.43
CA ALA A 184 1.77 12.48 10.03
C ALA A 184 1.31 12.99 8.67
N ILE A 185 1.04 12.08 7.71
CA ILE A 185 0.49 12.43 6.39
C ILE A 185 -0.89 13.07 6.54
N GLU A 186 -1.80 12.45 7.31
CA GLU A 186 -3.15 12.98 7.56
C GLU A 186 -3.13 14.39 8.19
N LYS A 187 -2.27 14.58 9.21
CA LYS A 187 -2.11 15.90 9.85
C LYS A 187 -1.58 16.96 8.89
N LYS A 188 -0.63 16.59 8.02
CA LYS A 188 -0.09 17.50 6.99
C LYS A 188 -1.13 17.82 5.94
N GLN A 189 -1.93 16.86 5.51
CA GLN A 189 -3.02 17.10 4.56
C GLN A 189 -4.04 18.08 5.13
N ARG A 190 -4.43 17.88 6.41
CA ARG A 190 -5.33 18.81 7.09
C ARG A 190 -4.75 20.22 7.22
N LEU A 191 -3.45 20.33 7.50
CA LEU A 191 -2.76 21.63 7.53
C LEU A 191 -2.79 22.32 6.16
N ILE A 192 -2.58 21.59 5.08
CA ILE A 192 -2.67 22.15 3.70
C ILE A 192 -4.06 22.71 3.44
N GLU A 193 -5.12 21.98 3.78
CA GLU A 193 -6.50 22.44 3.64
C GLU A 193 -6.75 23.76 4.39
N LEU A 194 -6.34 23.82 5.67
CA LEU A 194 -6.48 25.02 6.50
C LEU A 194 -5.69 26.21 5.96
N LEU A 195 -4.48 25.98 5.44
CA LEU A 195 -3.67 27.03 4.83
C LEU A 195 -4.28 27.55 3.53
N GLN A 196 -4.90 26.68 2.72
CA GLN A 196 -5.64 27.07 1.52
C GLN A 196 -6.87 27.90 1.87
N GLU A 197 -7.61 27.52 2.91
CA GLU A 197 -8.73 28.28 3.42
C GLU A 197 -8.28 29.68 3.92
N GLN A 198 -7.24 29.74 4.75
CA GLN A 198 -6.68 31.02 5.22
C GLN A 198 -6.23 31.91 4.06
N LYS A 199 -5.54 31.32 3.06
CA LYS A 199 -5.15 32.04 1.84
C LYS A 199 -6.37 32.66 1.14
N SER A 200 -7.43 31.88 0.96
CA SER A 200 -8.66 32.37 0.33
C SER A 200 -9.31 33.51 1.14
N ILE A 201 -9.37 33.37 2.46
CA ILE A 201 -9.91 34.43 3.36
C ILE A 201 -9.07 35.71 3.26
N LEU A 202 -7.74 35.60 3.28
CA LEU A 202 -6.84 36.76 3.17
C LEU A 202 -6.99 37.46 1.82
N ILE A 203 -7.02 36.71 0.73
CA ILE A 203 -7.24 37.26 -0.62
C ILE A 203 -8.58 37.96 -0.68
N ASN A 204 -9.65 37.26 -0.29
CA ASN A 204 -11.00 37.84 -0.30
C ASN A 204 -11.06 39.13 0.51
N ARG A 205 -10.54 39.14 1.75
CA ARG A 205 -10.48 40.31 2.59
C ARG A 205 -9.68 41.47 1.96
N ALA A 206 -8.52 41.18 1.37
CA ALA A 206 -7.68 42.20 0.74
C ALA A 206 -8.35 42.84 -0.48
N VAL A 207 -9.02 42.04 -1.32
CA VAL A 207 -9.67 42.55 -2.54
C VAL A 207 -11.05 43.18 -2.32
N THR A 208 -11.71 42.88 -1.19
CA THR A 208 -13.02 43.45 -0.86
C THR A 208 -12.96 44.61 0.15
N ASN A 209 -12.08 44.47 1.18
CA ASN A 209 -12.00 45.43 2.28
C ASN A 209 -10.74 46.31 2.22
N GLY A 210 -9.82 46.01 1.31
CA GLY A 210 -8.52 46.67 1.23
C GLY A 210 -7.55 46.24 2.33
N LEU A 211 -6.35 46.84 2.34
CA LEU A 211 -5.32 46.56 3.31
C LEU A 211 -5.47 47.27 4.65
N ASN A 212 -6.23 48.36 4.67
CA ASN A 212 -6.51 49.14 5.91
C ASN A 212 -7.79 48.61 6.58
N LEU A 213 -7.65 47.77 7.55
CA LEU A 213 -8.77 47.16 8.30
C LEU A 213 -9.60 48.17 9.11
N LYS A 214 -9.10 49.41 9.30
CA LYS A 214 -9.78 50.50 10.01
C LYS A 214 -10.47 51.49 9.05
N ALA A 215 -10.39 51.27 7.75
CA ALA A 215 -11.06 52.12 6.76
C ALA A 215 -12.57 52.10 6.97
N PRO A 216 -13.25 53.25 6.93
CA PRO A 216 -14.72 53.27 6.95
C PRO A 216 -15.24 52.55 5.69
N MET A 217 -16.31 51.75 5.92
CA MET A 217 -16.91 50.90 4.90
C MET A 217 -18.29 51.41 4.52
N ARG A 218 -18.58 51.45 3.22
CA ARG A 218 -19.94 51.79 2.72
C ARG A 218 -20.59 50.57 2.05
N LYS A 219 -21.92 50.54 2.12
CA LYS A 219 -22.75 49.61 1.35
C LYS A 219 -23.08 50.29 0.01
N ASP A 220 -22.65 49.66 -1.08
CA ASP A 220 -23.09 50.06 -2.40
C ASP A 220 -23.43 48.76 -3.16
N GLY A 221 -24.54 48.79 -3.88
CA GLY A 221 -25.19 47.63 -4.45
C GLY A 221 -24.46 46.89 -5.56
N VAL A 222 -23.21 46.57 -5.37
CA VAL A 222 -22.46 45.66 -6.30
C VAL A 222 -22.71 44.21 -5.88
N SER A 223 -23.10 43.40 -6.84
CA SER A 223 -23.56 42.02 -6.61
C SER A 223 -22.47 41.05 -6.04
N TRP A 224 -21.20 41.43 -6.08
CA TRP A 224 -20.08 40.58 -5.65
C TRP A 224 -19.46 41.03 -4.30
N ALA A 225 -19.84 42.18 -3.73
CA ALA A 225 -19.37 42.65 -2.44
C ALA A 225 -20.46 43.40 -1.66
N ASP A 226 -20.75 42.95 -0.46
CA ASP A 226 -21.73 43.60 0.43
C ASP A 226 -21.28 44.98 0.92
N ARG A 227 -19.98 45.15 1.07
CA ARG A 227 -19.32 46.37 1.58
C ARG A 227 -17.97 46.56 0.95
N PHE A 228 -17.55 47.83 0.78
CA PHE A 228 -16.18 48.15 0.36
C PHE A 228 -15.73 49.50 0.97
N PRO A 229 -14.42 49.79 1.01
CA PRO A 229 -13.90 51.03 1.60
C PRO A 229 -14.46 52.26 0.95
N GLU A 230 -14.89 53.25 1.71
CA GLU A 230 -15.53 54.50 1.24
C GLU A 230 -14.67 55.28 0.24
N HIS A 231 -13.34 55.18 0.37
CA HIS A 231 -12.37 55.86 -0.52
C HIS A 231 -12.19 55.16 -1.88
N TRP A 232 -12.82 54.02 -2.09
CA TRP A 232 -12.78 53.35 -3.40
C TRP A 232 -13.85 53.93 -4.33
N SER A 233 -13.47 54.11 -5.61
CA SER A 233 -14.38 54.52 -6.66
C SER A 233 -14.77 53.35 -7.54
N ILE A 234 -16.05 53.19 -7.82
CA ILE A 234 -16.55 52.23 -8.82
C ILE A 234 -16.56 52.95 -10.16
N LYS A 235 -15.92 52.36 -11.17
CA LYS A 235 -16.04 52.77 -12.58
C LYS A 235 -16.84 51.70 -13.32
N TYR A 236 -17.91 52.13 -13.97
CA TYR A 236 -18.71 51.30 -14.86
C TYR A 236 -18.09 51.27 -16.27
#